data_745312e7dfd05f4e9f96994b060edd6a
#
_entry.id   745312e7dfd05f4e9f96994b060edd6a
#
_cell.length_a   1.000
_cell.length_b   1.000
_cell.length_c   1.000
_cell.angle_alpha   90.00
_cell.angle_beta   90.00
_cell.angle_gamma   90.00
#
_symmetry.space_group_name_H-M   'P 1'
#
loop_
_entity.id
_entity.type
_entity.pdbx_description
1 polymer ?
#
loop_
_entity_poly.entity_id
_entity_poly.type
_entity_poly.pdbx_seq_one_letter_code
_entity_poly.pdbx_strand_id
1 'polypeptide(L)'
;VESSEFVALGIAVLVACIIGALCRNRGWNSALVLLFSGIVLGLPDFTLGPELDPELILLLVLAPLVFGEALSSSILDIRRVGARVSALAILLVLIGAALVGVAASLILPGLALPAALCLGAVLGPTDAVSVASTAKSAGLPRRVLHVLEGESLLNDGTALSLLRIFISVTAAGAVVASELLVTTALAFGGGIVVGVIGGVVLHQIAMRSRDSTVTNGLLLLAPLPIYGIAELVQGSGILAVVIAALIFGQRTSSATGYRGRLQATSIWRAFTFILQSSAFFLVGMGVPIEFRKVPADQLSVVPLFVAVVLVLLIVSRFAFVYVMGAVGGRLKAHPREWVVLGWAGTRGPISVLAALTIPKVLDDGSYFPDRALIIFSTSAVVVVSLLLSTTLPAVVRWARLTPDDEEAELRRAKLAISRAALDCLDDVADQAARLDQPIDSQVLANLRSAAEVRLAMTNPSDTEATAGELVVEQRQQVGLAMIRAEQEELLRLRDNDALPDSLFRQLQLEIDARRRTLLGS
;
A
#
# COMPACT_ATOMS: atom_id res chain seq x y z
N VAL A 1 -18.42 20.50 13.64
CA VAL A 1 -17.41 19.75 14.40
C VAL A 1 -16.88 20.69 15.47
N GLU A 2 -17.07 20.37 16.77
CA GLU A 2 -16.59 21.19 17.86
C GLU A 2 -15.04 21.18 17.89
N SER A 3 -14.42 22.27 18.31
CA SER A 3 -12.95 22.39 18.38
C SER A 3 -12.29 21.28 19.21
N SER A 4 -13.03 20.72 20.18
CA SER A 4 -12.63 19.57 21.00
C SER A 4 -12.45 18.27 20.19
N GLU A 5 -13.30 18.01 19.19
CA GLU A 5 -13.23 16.82 18.35
C GLU A 5 -12.00 16.84 17.42
N PHE A 6 -11.63 18.01 16.86
CA PHE A 6 -10.41 18.14 16.07
C PHE A 6 -9.14 17.90 16.89
N VAL A 7 -9.11 18.44 18.13
CA VAL A 7 -7.99 18.21 19.05
C VAL A 7 -7.89 16.72 19.39
N ALA A 8 -9.01 16.09 19.70
CA ALA A 8 -9.07 14.66 20.01
C ALA A 8 -8.59 13.79 18.85
N LEU A 9 -9.03 14.08 17.61
CA LEU A 9 -8.59 13.38 16.41
C LEU A 9 -7.08 13.59 16.20
N GLY A 10 -6.57 14.82 16.35
CA GLY A 10 -5.15 15.10 16.22
C GLY A 10 -4.30 14.34 17.23
N ILE A 11 -4.76 14.25 18.49
CA ILE A 11 -4.09 13.46 19.54
C ILE A 11 -4.13 11.98 19.20
N ALA A 12 -5.28 11.46 18.75
CA ALA A 12 -5.43 10.05 18.37
C ALA A 12 -4.46 9.67 17.23
N VAL A 13 -4.35 10.49 16.18
CA VAL A 13 -3.41 10.31 15.08
C VAL A 13 -1.96 10.34 15.57
N LEU A 14 -1.62 11.30 16.43
CA LEU A 14 -0.26 11.40 17.00
C LEU A 14 0.09 10.16 17.83
N VAL A 15 -0.81 9.72 18.71
CA VAL A 15 -0.64 8.49 19.51
C VAL A 15 -0.48 7.27 18.61
N ALA A 16 -1.31 7.14 17.57
CA ALA A 16 -1.19 6.07 16.58
C ALA A 16 0.19 6.06 15.90
N CYS A 17 0.69 7.22 15.49
CA CYS A 17 2.01 7.34 14.88
C CYS A 17 3.15 6.98 15.86
N ILE A 18 3.06 7.38 17.13
CA ILE A 18 4.04 7.02 18.16
C ILE A 18 4.06 5.51 18.37
N ILE A 19 2.89 4.88 18.55
CA ILE A 19 2.78 3.42 18.71
C ILE A 19 3.31 2.69 17.47
N GLY A 20 2.92 3.13 16.27
CA GLY A 20 3.40 2.58 15.01
C GLY A 20 4.92 2.67 14.85
N ALA A 21 5.53 3.79 15.24
CA ALA A 21 6.98 3.98 15.23
C ALA A 21 7.69 3.04 16.22
N LEU A 22 7.14 2.88 17.43
CA LEU A 22 7.67 1.94 18.43
C LEU A 22 7.61 0.49 17.93
N CYS A 23 6.51 0.11 17.29
CA CYS A 23 6.35 -1.23 16.70
C CYS A 23 7.40 -1.50 15.62
N ARG A 24 7.62 -0.52 14.72
CA ARG A 24 8.64 -0.65 13.66
C ARG A 24 10.04 -0.81 14.22
N ASN A 25 10.39 -0.06 15.25
CA ASN A 25 11.71 -0.13 15.88
C ASN A 25 11.96 -1.47 16.59
N ARG A 26 10.89 -2.13 17.06
CA ARG A 26 10.97 -3.42 17.77
C ARG A 26 10.64 -4.64 16.90
N GLY A 27 10.30 -4.44 15.64
CA GLY A 27 9.88 -5.53 14.73
C GLY A 27 8.54 -6.17 15.10
N TRP A 28 7.67 -5.47 15.87
CA TRP A 28 6.35 -5.97 16.22
C TRP A 28 5.36 -5.79 15.07
N ASN A 29 4.32 -6.62 15.08
CA ASN A 29 3.21 -6.44 14.12
C ASN A 29 2.43 -5.16 14.47
N SER A 30 2.71 -4.08 13.72
CA SER A 30 2.13 -2.76 13.96
C SER A 30 0.61 -2.77 13.83
N ALA A 31 0.05 -3.53 12.88
CA ALA A 31 -1.38 -3.61 12.64
C ALA A 31 -2.14 -4.10 13.88
N LEU A 32 -1.68 -5.21 14.48
CA LEU A 32 -2.28 -5.77 15.69
C LEU A 32 -2.13 -4.83 16.90
N VAL A 33 -0.93 -4.32 17.13
CA VAL A 33 -0.67 -3.47 18.30
C VAL A 33 -1.49 -2.19 18.24
N LEU A 34 -1.59 -1.56 17.06
CA LEU A 34 -2.40 -0.36 16.85
C LEU A 34 -3.89 -0.63 17.06
N LEU A 35 -4.39 -1.73 16.49
CA LEU A 35 -5.78 -2.13 16.64
C LEU A 35 -6.13 -2.38 18.13
N PHE A 36 -5.33 -3.18 18.85
CA PHE A 36 -5.56 -3.44 20.27
C PHE A 36 -5.40 -2.20 21.14
N SER A 37 -4.42 -1.35 20.86
CA SER A 37 -4.28 -0.07 21.56
C SER A 37 -5.49 0.84 21.35
N GLY A 38 -6.04 0.86 20.14
CA GLY A 38 -7.28 1.55 19.83
C GLY A 38 -8.47 0.97 20.62
N ILE A 39 -8.63 -0.35 20.66
CA ILE A 39 -9.69 -1.01 21.44
C ILE A 39 -9.61 -0.61 22.92
N VAL A 40 -8.40 -0.68 23.51
CA VAL A 40 -8.20 -0.33 24.92
C VAL A 40 -8.54 1.12 25.21
N LEU A 41 -8.15 2.05 24.33
CA LEU A 41 -8.45 3.47 24.47
C LEU A 41 -9.91 3.83 24.12
N GLY A 42 -10.62 2.99 23.39
CA GLY A 42 -12.05 3.12 23.13
C GLY A 42 -12.96 2.52 24.20
N LEU A 43 -12.40 1.77 25.18
CA LEU A 43 -13.20 1.17 26.28
C LEU A 43 -13.82 2.21 27.23
N PRO A 44 -13.13 3.27 27.68
CA PRO A 44 -13.74 4.31 28.48
C PRO A 44 -14.78 5.09 27.67
N ASP A 45 -15.85 5.58 28.34
CA ASP A 45 -16.87 6.45 27.72
C ASP A 45 -16.33 7.85 27.36
N PHE A 46 -15.04 7.96 27.10
CA PHE A 46 -14.50 9.17 26.54
C PHE A 46 -15.07 9.33 25.13
N THR A 47 -15.94 10.32 24.95
CA THR A 47 -16.46 10.81 23.67
C THR A 47 -15.34 11.41 22.78
N LEU A 48 -14.16 10.80 22.79
CA LEU A 48 -12.98 11.21 22.02
C LEU A 48 -12.97 10.64 20.60
N GLY A 49 -13.95 9.80 20.25
CA GLY A 49 -14.11 9.38 18.86
C GLY A 49 -14.94 10.43 18.13
N PRO A 50 -14.36 11.28 17.27
CA PRO A 50 -15.17 12.09 16.39
C PRO A 50 -16.10 11.16 15.61
N GLU A 51 -17.40 11.44 15.58
CA GLU A 51 -18.29 10.80 14.62
C GLU A 51 -17.86 11.26 13.22
N LEU A 52 -16.85 10.61 12.68
CA LEU A 52 -16.36 10.92 11.35
C LEU A 52 -17.46 10.57 10.35
N ASP A 53 -17.77 11.53 9.51
CA ASP A 53 -18.65 11.33 8.38
C ASP A 53 -18.08 10.20 7.51
N PRO A 54 -18.88 9.17 7.18
CA PRO A 54 -18.46 8.06 6.32
C PRO A 54 -17.80 8.51 5.02
N GLU A 55 -18.31 9.57 4.39
CA GLU A 55 -17.75 10.11 3.16
C GLU A 55 -16.37 10.72 3.36
N LEU A 56 -16.13 11.36 4.50
CA LEU A 56 -14.81 11.89 4.84
C LEU A 56 -13.78 10.79 5.09
N ILE A 57 -14.18 9.67 5.66
CA ILE A 57 -13.29 8.49 5.83
C ILE A 57 -12.87 7.96 4.45
N LEU A 58 -13.81 7.79 3.53
CA LEU A 58 -13.52 7.36 2.17
C LEU A 58 -12.57 8.32 1.45
N LEU A 59 -12.90 9.61 1.51
CA LEU A 59 -12.17 10.63 0.76
C LEU A 59 -10.77 10.89 1.35
N LEU A 60 -10.68 11.09 2.67
CA LEU A 60 -9.44 11.59 3.30
C LEU A 60 -8.48 10.48 3.74
N VAL A 61 -8.98 9.27 3.97
CA VAL A 61 -8.16 8.15 4.45
C VAL A 61 -8.03 7.07 3.39
N LEU A 62 -9.16 6.54 2.91
CA LEU A 62 -9.15 5.36 2.06
C LEU A 62 -8.63 5.66 0.64
N ALA A 63 -9.11 6.73 0.01
CA ALA A 63 -8.69 7.08 -1.36
C ALA A 63 -7.17 7.38 -1.46
N PRO A 64 -6.56 8.20 -0.58
CA PRO A 64 -5.11 8.39 -0.59
C PRO A 64 -4.31 7.14 -0.22
N LEU A 65 -4.82 6.30 0.69
CA LEU A 65 -4.17 5.06 1.09
C LEU A 65 -4.04 4.11 -0.11
N VAL A 66 -5.16 3.84 -0.77
CA VAL A 66 -5.21 2.95 -1.94
C VAL A 66 -4.45 3.55 -3.14
N PHE A 67 -4.45 4.89 -3.31
CA PHE A 67 -3.62 5.56 -4.32
C PHE A 67 -2.12 5.31 -4.07
N GLY A 68 -1.66 5.44 -2.84
CA GLY A 68 -0.26 5.19 -2.47
C GLY A 68 0.17 3.74 -2.70
N GLU A 69 -0.69 2.78 -2.40
CA GLU A 69 -0.47 1.36 -2.69
C GLU A 69 -0.39 1.10 -4.19
N ALA A 70 -1.35 1.62 -4.96
CA ALA A 70 -1.37 1.52 -6.40
C ALA A 70 -0.16 2.19 -7.08
N LEU A 71 0.28 3.33 -6.55
CA LEU A 71 1.44 4.06 -7.06
C LEU A 71 2.75 3.27 -6.92
N SER A 72 2.86 2.46 -5.84
CA SER A 72 4.02 1.61 -5.59
C SER A 72 3.98 0.27 -6.33
N SER A 73 2.83 -0.10 -6.87
CA SER A 73 2.61 -1.38 -7.55
C SER A 73 3.11 -1.35 -9.00
N SER A 74 3.67 -2.48 -9.46
CA SER A 74 4.15 -2.63 -10.84
C SER A 74 3.05 -3.12 -11.77
N ILE A 75 2.56 -2.27 -12.68
CA ILE A 75 1.63 -2.69 -13.73
C ILE A 75 2.22 -3.80 -14.62
N LEU A 76 3.54 -3.79 -14.87
CA LEU A 76 4.18 -4.81 -15.71
C LEU A 76 4.08 -6.19 -15.04
N ASP A 77 4.29 -6.24 -13.74
CA ASP A 77 4.18 -7.49 -12.98
C ASP A 77 2.72 -7.93 -12.83
N ILE A 78 1.80 -6.98 -12.58
CA ILE A 78 0.36 -7.24 -12.61
C ILE A 78 -0.09 -7.76 -13.98
N ARG A 79 0.38 -7.21 -15.11
CA ARG A 79 0.07 -7.71 -16.44
C ARG A 79 0.62 -9.10 -16.72
N ARG A 80 1.83 -9.42 -16.25
CA ARG A 80 2.42 -10.76 -16.38
C ARG A 80 1.62 -11.83 -15.64
N VAL A 81 1.02 -11.45 -14.53
CA VAL A 81 0.16 -12.32 -13.71
C VAL A 81 -1.33 -12.10 -13.99
N GLY A 82 -1.68 -11.12 -14.85
CA GLY A 82 -2.96 -10.43 -15.03
C GLY A 82 -4.23 -11.26 -14.96
N ALA A 83 -4.37 -12.31 -15.77
CA ALA A 83 -5.60 -13.11 -15.78
C ALA A 83 -5.90 -13.79 -14.43
N ARG A 84 -4.86 -14.18 -13.68
CA ARG A 84 -5.00 -14.79 -12.34
C ARG A 84 -5.37 -13.77 -11.28
N VAL A 85 -4.69 -12.63 -11.31
CA VAL A 85 -4.94 -11.54 -10.36
C VAL A 85 -6.35 -11.01 -10.53
N SER A 86 -6.76 -10.79 -11.78
CA SER A 86 -8.13 -10.36 -12.09
C SER A 86 -9.17 -11.38 -11.65
N ALA A 87 -8.92 -12.67 -11.89
CA ALA A 87 -9.82 -13.73 -11.46
C ALA A 87 -9.91 -13.85 -9.93
N LEU A 88 -8.76 -13.77 -9.23
CA LEU A 88 -8.72 -13.74 -7.76
C LEU A 88 -9.42 -12.51 -7.21
N ALA A 89 -9.17 -11.34 -7.78
CA ALA A 89 -9.74 -10.09 -7.29
C ALA A 89 -11.26 -10.02 -7.50
N ILE A 90 -11.75 -10.34 -8.67
CA ILE A 90 -13.16 -10.15 -9.01
C ILE A 90 -14.00 -11.35 -8.56
N LEU A 91 -13.65 -12.55 -9.04
CA LEU A 91 -14.49 -13.74 -8.83
C LEU A 91 -14.48 -14.19 -7.36
N LEU A 92 -13.33 -14.14 -6.69
CA LEU A 92 -13.24 -14.54 -5.29
C LEU A 92 -13.98 -13.56 -4.38
N VAL A 93 -13.92 -12.25 -4.68
CA VAL A 93 -14.70 -11.25 -3.93
C VAL A 93 -16.20 -11.46 -4.14
N LEU A 94 -16.66 -11.72 -5.37
CA LEU A 94 -18.07 -12.00 -5.65
C LEU A 94 -18.56 -13.25 -4.90
N ILE A 95 -17.80 -14.35 -5.01
CA ILE A 95 -18.12 -15.61 -4.32
C ILE A 95 -18.07 -15.41 -2.80
N GLY A 96 -17.04 -14.75 -2.30
CA GLY A 96 -16.88 -14.45 -0.88
C GLY A 96 -18.02 -13.60 -0.34
N ALA A 97 -18.40 -12.54 -1.04
CA ALA A 97 -19.51 -11.67 -0.67
C ALA A 97 -20.85 -12.44 -0.61
N ALA A 98 -21.11 -13.29 -1.62
CA ALA A 98 -22.31 -14.10 -1.63
C ALA A 98 -22.32 -15.13 -0.48
N LEU A 99 -21.22 -15.86 -0.27
CA LEU A 99 -21.14 -16.87 0.80
C LEU A 99 -21.27 -16.24 2.19
N VAL A 100 -20.57 -15.12 2.43
CA VAL A 100 -20.63 -14.43 3.71
C VAL A 100 -22.00 -13.80 3.91
N GLY A 101 -22.59 -13.17 2.88
CA GLY A 101 -23.92 -12.58 2.95
C GLY A 101 -25.01 -13.61 3.27
N VAL A 102 -24.97 -14.75 2.60
CA VAL A 102 -25.91 -15.87 2.89
C VAL A 102 -25.66 -16.41 4.31
N ALA A 103 -24.43 -16.63 4.73
CA ALA A 103 -24.14 -17.08 6.09
C ALA A 103 -24.61 -16.05 7.13
N ALA A 104 -24.43 -14.76 6.87
CA ALA A 104 -24.88 -13.69 7.74
C ALA A 104 -26.41 -13.67 7.88
N SER A 105 -27.15 -13.77 6.78
CA SER A 105 -28.62 -13.80 6.81
C SER A 105 -29.20 -15.03 7.50
N LEU A 106 -28.45 -16.14 7.55
CA LEU A 106 -28.87 -17.38 8.23
C LEU A 106 -28.50 -17.41 9.72
N ILE A 107 -27.38 -16.79 10.09
CA ILE A 107 -26.81 -16.88 11.46
C ILE A 107 -27.19 -15.66 12.30
N LEU A 108 -27.18 -14.46 11.71
CA LEU A 108 -27.44 -13.22 12.45
C LEU A 108 -28.96 -12.93 12.46
N PRO A 109 -29.61 -12.90 13.65
CA PRO A 109 -31.05 -12.73 13.75
C PRO A 109 -31.52 -11.38 13.19
N GLY A 110 -32.54 -11.41 12.34
CA GLY A 110 -33.18 -10.19 11.80
C GLY A 110 -32.45 -9.54 10.62
N LEU A 111 -31.23 -9.96 10.30
CA LEU A 111 -30.46 -9.35 9.21
C LEU A 111 -30.98 -9.79 7.85
N ALA A 112 -31.66 -8.89 7.14
CA ALA A 112 -32.18 -9.14 5.80
C ALA A 112 -31.04 -9.38 4.78
N LEU A 113 -31.29 -10.24 3.79
CA LEU A 113 -30.27 -10.63 2.81
C LEU A 113 -29.55 -9.45 2.11
N PRO A 114 -30.21 -8.35 1.68
CA PRO A 114 -29.52 -7.22 1.08
C PRO A 114 -28.50 -6.58 2.03
N ALA A 115 -28.89 -6.34 3.29
CA ALA A 115 -28.00 -5.79 4.33
C ALA A 115 -26.88 -6.80 4.69
N ALA A 116 -27.18 -8.11 4.71
CA ALA A 116 -26.20 -9.16 4.90
C ALA A 116 -25.17 -9.23 3.76
N LEU A 117 -25.57 -8.94 2.52
CA LEU A 117 -24.67 -8.86 1.36
C LEU A 117 -23.73 -7.64 1.48
N CYS A 118 -24.14 -6.54 2.14
CA CYS A 118 -23.21 -5.46 2.48
C CYS A 118 -22.08 -5.98 3.38
N LEU A 119 -22.40 -6.78 4.40
CA LEU A 119 -21.41 -7.42 5.26
C LEU A 119 -20.49 -8.36 4.46
N GLY A 120 -21.05 -9.10 3.51
CA GLY A 120 -20.28 -9.93 2.59
C GLY A 120 -19.32 -9.12 1.71
N ALA A 121 -19.77 -7.99 1.16
CA ALA A 121 -18.97 -7.12 0.33
C ALA A 121 -17.76 -6.52 1.10
N VAL A 122 -17.97 -6.02 2.31
CA VAL A 122 -16.89 -5.43 3.12
C VAL A 122 -15.87 -6.45 3.61
N LEU A 123 -16.25 -7.72 3.75
CA LEU A 123 -15.36 -8.82 4.12
C LEU A 123 -14.69 -9.50 2.90
N GLY A 124 -15.06 -9.13 1.68
CA GLY A 124 -14.47 -9.63 0.43
C GLY A 124 -12.98 -9.32 0.29
N PRO A 125 -12.54 -8.07 0.47
CA PRO A 125 -11.16 -7.66 0.25
C PRO A 125 -10.18 -8.36 1.18
N THR A 126 -8.96 -8.61 0.64
CA THR A 126 -7.84 -9.13 1.41
C THR A 126 -6.79 -8.05 1.59
N ASP A 127 -6.15 -7.99 2.75
CA ASP A 127 -5.13 -6.99 3.09
C ASP A 127 -3.73 -7.50 2.73
N ALA A 128 -3.22 -7.05 1.58
CA ALA A 128 -1.86 -7.37 1.17
C ALA A 128 -0.80 -6.67 2.04
N VAL A 129 -1.11 -5.54 2.69
CA VAL A 129 -0.13 -4.77 3.48
C VAL A 129 0.30 -5.55 4.70
N SER A 130 -0.66 -6.09 5.46
CA SER A 130 -0.36 -6.95 6.61
C SER A 130 0.39 -8.21 6.19
N VAL A 131 0.04 -8.76 5.02
CA VAL A 131 0.71 -9.94 4.46
C VAL A 131 2.11 -9.60 3.97
N ALA A 132 2.30 -8.51 3.21
CA ALA A 132 3.59 -8.15 2.63
C ALA A 132 4.66 -7.86 3.68
N SER A 133 4.28 -7.20 4.79
CA SER A 133 5.21 -6.93 5.89
C SER A 133 5.74 -8.23 6.53
N THR A 134 4.85 -9.20 6.69
CA THR A 134 5.15 -10.51 7.28
C THR A 134 5.86 -11.42 6.26
N ALA A 135 5.49 -11.32 5.00
CA ALA A 135 6.00 -12.11 3.88
C ALA A 135 7.48 -11.80 3.57
N LYS A 136 7.86 -10.53 3.58
CA LYS A 136 9.26 -10.10 3.36
C LYS A 136 10.19 -10.68 4.42
N SER A 137 9.77 -10.68 5.69
CA SER A 137 10.56 -11.28 6.78
C SER A 137 10.64 -12.81 6.70
N ALA A 138 9.69 -13.46 6.03
CA ALA A 138 9.60 -14.91 5.91
C ALA A 138 10.25 -15.49 4.62
N GLY A 139 10.79 -14.65 3.72
CA GLY A 139 11.47 -15.08 2.49
C GLY A 139 10.51 -15.60 1.41
N LEU A 140 9.34 -14.98 1.24
CA LEU A 140 8.40 -15.33 0.17
C LEU A 140 8.96 -14.98 -1.22
N PRO A 141 8.77 -15.86 -2.24
CA PRO A 141 9.10 -15.54 -3.61
C PRO A 141 8.34 -14.30 -4.10
N ARG A 142 9.00 -13.41 -4.83
CA ARG A 142 8.41 -12.17 -5.40
C ARG A 142 7.15 -12.44 -6.19
N ARG A 143 7.12 -13.54 -6.94
CA ARG A 143 5.95 -13.93 -7.74
C ARG A 143 4.70 -14.10 -6.88
N VAL A 144 4.82 -14.70 -5.71
CA VAL A 144 3.70 -14.86 -4.76
C VAL A 144 3.30 -13.50 -4.21
N LEU A 145 4.28 -12.67 -3.85
CA LEU A 145 4.05 -11.33 -3.34
C LEU A 145 3.31 -10.44 -4.37
N HIS A 146 3.75 -10.42 -5.62
CA HIS A 146 3.09 -9.65 -6.70
C HIS A 146 1.65 -10.12 -6.98
N VAL A 147 1.36 -11.43 -6.83
CA VAL A 147 -0.02 -11.93 -6.93
C VAL A 147 -0.87 -11.37 -5.80
N LEU A 148 -0.36 -11.36 -4.57
CA LEU A 148 -1.08 -10.85 -3.40
C LEU A 148 -1.29 -9.33 -3.46
N GLU A 149 -0.26 -8.57 -3.83
CA GLU A 149 -0.33 -7.11 -3.99
C GLU A 149 -1.31 -6.72 -5.10
N GLY A 150 -1.23 -7.39 -6.25
CA GLY A 150 -2.14 -7.13 -7.37
C GLY A 150 -3.58 -7.56 -7.10
N GLU A 151 -3.79 -8.63 -6.35
CA GLU A 151 -5.10 -9.06 -5.88
C GLU A 151 -5.72 -8.00 -4.97
N SER A 152 -5.00 -7.57 -3.92
CA SER A 152 -5.48 -6.59 -2.94
C SER A 152 -5.90 -5.28 -3.61
N LEU A 153 -5.11 -4.81 -4.57
CA LEU A 153 -5.40 -3.56 -5.25
C LEU A 153 -6.71 -3.58 -6.06
N LEU A 154 -7.03 -4.71 -6.70
CA LEU A 154 -8.23 -4.84 -7.51
C LEU A 154 -9.46 -5.26 -6.68
N ASN A 155 -9.25 -6.01 -5.60
CA ASN A 155 -10.34 -6.50 -4.77
C ASN A 155 -11.01 -5.36 -3.98
N ASP A 156 -10.25 -4.35 -3.53
CA ASP A 156 -10.78 -3.19 -2.80
C ASP A 156 -11.77 -2.41 -3.69
N GLY A 157 -11.36 -2.12 -4.94
CA GLY A 157 -12.26 -1.46 -5.89
C GLY A 157 -13.51 -2.28 -6.20
N THR A 158 -13.39 -3.59 -6.32
CA THR A 158 -14.51 -4.50 -6.57
C THR A 158 -15.46 -4.55 -5.37
N ALA A 159 -14.93 -4.71 -4.17
CA ALA A 159 -15.70 -4.84 -2.95
C ALA A 159 -16.48 -3.56 -2.60
N LEU A 160 -15.85 -2.39 -2.74
CA LEU A 160 -16.51 -1.11 -2.49
C LEU A 160 -17.59 -0.80 -3.53
N SER A 161 -17.37 -1.23 -4.79
CA SER A 161 -18.41 -1.15 -5.81
C SER A 161 -19.60 -2.06 -5.48
N LEU A 162 -19.34 -3.29 -5.01
CA LEU A 162 -20.40 -4.21 -4.54
C LEU A 162 -21.12 -3.67 -3.32
N LEU A 163 -20.40 -3.13 -2.35
CA LEU A 163 -20.98 -2.52 -1.15
C LEU A 163 -21.98 -1.44 -1.53
N ARG A 164 -21.60 -0.55 -2.45
CA ARG A 164 -22.47 0.52 -2.93
C ARG A 164 -23.74 -0.04 -3.60
N ILE A 165 -23.60 -1.05 -4.44
CA ILE A 165 -24.72 -1.73 -5.08
C ILE A 165 -25.67 -2.33 -4.01
N PHE A 166 -25.12 -3.02 -3.02
CA PHE A 166 -25.95 -3.65 -1.99
C PHE A 166 -26.58 -2.63 -1.03
N ILE A 167 -25.96 -1.48 -0.78
CA ILE A 167 -26.58 -0.36 -0.07
C ILE A 167 -27.79 0.14 -0.84
N SER A 168 -27.67 0.36 -2.17
CA SER A 168 -28.77 0.80 -3.03
C SER A 168 -29.92 -0.23 -3.07
N VAL A 169 -29.58 -1.52 -3.14
CA VAL A 169 -30.57 -2.61 -3.09
C VAL A 169 -31.27 -2.66 -1.73
N THR A 170 -30.56 -2.41 -0.64
CA THR A 170 -31.14 -2.35 0.72
C THR A 170 -32.11 -1.16 0.83
N ALA A 171 -31.76 -0.01 0.26
CA ALA A 171 -32.61 1.16 0.24
C ALA A 171 -33.87 0.97 -0.61
N ALA A 172 -33.75 0.31 -1.76
CA ALA A 172 -34.88 0.06 -2.67
C ALA A 172 -35.85 -1.01 -2.15
N GLY A 173 -35.45 -1.83 -1.17
CA GLY A 173 -36.25 -2.94 -0.64
C GLY A 173 -36.49 -4.10 -1.61
N ALA A 174 -36.09 -3.98 -2.88
CA ALA A 174 -36.22 -5.01 -3.91
C ALA A 174 -35.07 -4.96 -4.91
N VAL A 175 -34.67 -6.12 -5.42
CA VAL A 175 -33.64 -6.24 -6.48
C VAL A 175 -34.32 -6.12 -7.84
N VAL A 176 -34.13 -4.97 -8.50
CA VAL A 176 -34.51 -4.81 -9.91
C VAL A 176 -33.27 -5.10 -10.76
N ALA A 177 -33.29 -6.22 -11.49
CA ALA A 177 -32.12 -6.70 -12.23
C ALA A 177 -31.57 -5.69 -13.28
N SER A 178 -32.45 -4.92 -13.91
CA SER A 178 -32.05 -3.87 -14.86
C SER A 178 -31.32 -2.70 -14.17
N GLU A 179 -31.79 -2.25 -13.02
CA GLU A 179 -31.15 -1.17 -12.25
C GLU A 179 -29.81 -1.64 -11.69
N LEU A 180 -29.73 -2.87 -11.20
CA LEU A 180 -28.48 -3.47 -10.74
C LEU A 180 -27.43 -3.53 -11.85
N LEU A 181 -27.84 -3.90 -13.07
CA LEU A 181 -26.93 -3.96 -14.22
C LEU A 181 -26.42 -2.54 -14.59
N VAL A 182 -27.30 -1.56 -14.64
CA VAL A 182 -26.96 -0.16 -14.98
C VAL A 182 -26.03 0.42 -13.91
N THR A 183 -26.38 0.27 -12.64
CA THR A 183 -25.57 0.78 -11.52
C THR A 183 -24.17 0.13 -11.52
N THR A 184 -24.11 -1.18 -11.78
CA THR A 184 -22.83 -1.89 -11.89
C THR A 184 -22.01 -1.38 -13.07
N ALA A 185 -22.63 -1.22 -14.24
CA ALA A 185 -21.95 -0.74 -15.44
C ALA A 185 -21.44 0.71 -15.26
N LEU A 186 -22.21 1.58 -14.62
CA LEU A 186 -21.80 2.96 -14.29
C LEU A 186 -20.68 2.97 -13.25
N ALA A 187 -20.79 2.19 -12.17
CA ALA A 187 -19.76 2.13 -11.13
C ALA A 187 -18.41 1.70 -11.71
N PHE A 188 -18.36 0.61 -12.45
CA PHE A 188 -17.10 0.14 -13.07
C PHE A 188 -16.68 0.99 -14.26
N GLY A 189 -17.58 1.26 -15.21
CA GLY A 189 -17.29 2.02 -16.42
C GLY A 189 -16.90 3.47 -16.12
N GLY A 190 -17.66 4.17 -15.28
CA GLY A 190 -17.38 5.53 -14.84
C GLY A 190 -16.05 5.60 -14.07
N GLY A 191 -15.81 4.67 -13.16
CA GLY A 191 -14.55 4.58 -12.42
C GLY A 191 -13.34 4.38 -13.35
N ILE A 192 -13.43 3.48 -14.32
CA ILE A 192 -12.36 3.25 -15.31
C ILE A 192 -12.10 4.51 -16.15
N VAL A 193 -13.13 5.12 -16.70
CA VAL A 193 -12.99 6.31 -17.57
C VAL A 193 -12.37 7.47 -16.80
N VAL A 194 -12.90 7.80 -15.63
CA VAL A 194 -12.36 8.89 -14.78
C VAL A 194 -10.94 8.58 -14.34
N GLY A 195 -10.65 7.33 -13.96
CA GLY A 195 -9.30 6.91 -13.59
C GLY A 195 -8.28 7.03 -14.71
N VAL A 196 -8.65 6.63 -15.93
CA VAL A 196 -7.77 6.78 -17.12
C VAL A 196 -7.51 8.24 -17.42
N ILE A 197 -8.55 9.06 -17.47
CA ILE A 197 -8.43 10.51 -17.75
C ILE A 197 -7.60 11.17 -16.64
N GLY A 198 -7.93 10.91 -15.37
CA GLY A 198 -7.22 11.46 -14.22
C GLY A 198 -5.74 11.10 -14.20
N GLY A 199 -5.39 9.84 -14.45
CA GLY A 199 -4.00 9.39 -14.52
C GLY A 199 -3.21 10.01 -15.67
N VAL A 200 -3.84 10.17 -16.86
CA VAL A 200 -3.21 10.83 -18.01
C VAL A 200 -3.01 12.33 -17.75
N VAL A 201 -4.02 13.01 -17.22
CA VAL A 201 -3.94 14.44 -16.88
C VAL A 201 -2.85 14.68 -15.84
N LEU A 202 -2.84 13.87 -14.77
CA LEU A 202 -1.83 13.95 -13.73
C LEU A 202 -0.41 13.75 -14.27
N HIS A 203 -0.23 12.78 -15.15
CA HIS A 203 1.04 12.57 -15.85
C HIS A 203 1.45 13.79 -16.70
N GLN A 204 0.53 14.37 -17.47
CA GLN A 204 0.83 15.55 -18.28
C GLN A 204 1.22 16.77 -17.44
N ILE A 205 0.55 16.98 -16.29
CA ILE A 205 0.90 18.03 -15.33
C ILE A 205 2.31 17.80 -14.79
N ALA A 206 2.61 16.58 -14.36
CA ALA A 206 3.93 16.22 -13.83
C ALA A 206 5.05 16.42 -14.87
N MET A 207 4.80 16.09 -16.14
CA MET A 207 5.77 16.31 -17.22
C MET A 207 6.04 17.79 -17.52
N ARG A 208 5.06 18.66 -17.32
CA ARG A 208 5.21 20.10 -17.53
C ARG A 208 5.80 20.82 -16.32
N SER A 209 5.68 20.25 -15.13
CA SER A 209 6.26 20.82 -13.91
C SER A 209 7.76 20.61 -13.87
N ARG A 210 8.52 21.70 -13.67
CA ARG A 210 9.96 21.66 -13.45
C ARG A 210 10.32 21.54 -11.96
N ASP A 211 9.34 21.77 -11.09
CA ASP A 211 9.51 21.72 -9.64
C ASP A 211 8.97 20.40 -9.07
N SER A 212 9.87 19.64 -8.47
CA SER A 212 9.54 18.37 -7.83
C SER A 212 8.62 18.52 -6.62
N THR A 213 8.69 19.65 -5.91
CA THR A 213 7.86 19.94 -4.73
C THR A 213 6.41 20.14 -5.16
N VAL A 214 6.20 20.91 -6.23
CA VAL A 214 4.86 21.13 -6.82
C VAL A 214 4.27 19.81 -7.31
N THR A 215 5.06 19.02 -8.04
CA THR A 215 4.61 17.70 -8.55
C THR A 215 4.22 16.77 -7.41
N ASN A 216 5.03 16.68 -6.35
CA ASN A 216 4.75 15.82 -5.21
C ASN A 216 3.54 16.31 -4.38
N GLY A 217 3.38 17.63 -4.23
CA GLY A 217 2.20 18.22 -3.59
C GLY A 217 0.91 17.91 -4.36
N LEU A 218 0.93 18.05 -5.69
CA LEU A 218 -0.19 17.69 -6.55
C LEU A 218 -0.53 16.19 -6.46
N LEU A 219 0.49 15.33 -6.38
CA LEU A 219 0.28 13.89 -6.22
C LEU A 219 -0.41 13.53 -4.90
N LEU A 220 -0.09 14.22 -3.80
CA LEU A 220 -0.76 14.00 -2.52
C LEU A 220 -2.24 14.37 -2.55
N LEU A 221 -2.58 15.41 -3.30
CA LEU A 221 -3.96 15.90 -3.42
C LEU A 221 -4.75 15.20 -4.53
N ALA A 222 -4.10 14.59 -5.51
CA ALA A 222 -4.73 13.98 -6.68
C ALA A 222 -5.82 12.96 -6.38
N PRO A 223 -5.71 12.09 -5.36
CA PRO A 223 -6.76 11.13 -5.02
C PRO A 223 -8.11 11.80 -4.76
N LEU A 224 -8.12 12.98 -4.12
CA LEU A 224 -9.34 13.67 -3.70
C LEU A 224 -10.23 14.08 -4.88
N PRO A 225 -9.75 14.89 -5.85
CA PRO A 225 -10.58 15.28 -6.99
C PRO A 225 -10.89 14.09 -7.92
N ILE A 226 -9.99 13.11 -8.07
CA ILE A 226 -10.25 11.92 -8.90
C ILE A 226 -11.39 11.11 -8.30
N TYR A 227 -11.35 10.88 -6.98
CA TYR A 227 -12.42 10.24 -6.24
C TYR A 227 -13.75 11.00 -6.42
N GLY A 228 -13.77 12.31 -6.09
CA GLY A 228 -14.97 13.12 -6.16
C GLY A 228 -15.60 13.22 -7.55
N ILE A 229 -14.78 13.37 -8.61
CA ILE A 229 -15.28 13.39 -9.99
C ILE A 229 -15.89 12.05 -10.38
N ALA A 230 -15.29 10.93 -9.98
CA ALA A 230 -15.86 9.63 -10.27
C ALA A 230 -17.22 9.45 -9.58
N GLU A 231 -17.36 9.91 -8.33
CA GLU A 231 -18.61 9.91 -7.60
C GLU A 231 -19.70 10.74 -8.30
N LEU A 232 -19.37 11.93 -8.78
CA LEU A 232 -20.29 12.80 -9.52
C LEU A 232 -20.88 12.13 -10.78
N VAL A 233 -20.12 11.25 -11.43
CA VAL A 233 -20.60 10.50 -12.61
C VAL A 233 -21.13 9.10 -12.23
N GLN A 234 -21.43 8.86 -10.96
CA GLN A 234 -21.89 7.58 -10.43
C GLN A 234 -20.89 6.41 -10.65
N GLY A 235 -19.64 6.75 -10.92
CA GLY A 235 -18.52 5.80 -11.00
C GLY A 235 -17.95 5.47 -9.63
N SER A 236 -17.22 4.36 -9.53
CA SER A 236 -16.49 4.00 -8.30
C SER A 236 -15.27 4.90 -8.12
N GLY A 237 -15.29 5.79 -7.10
CA GLY A 237 -14.18 6.68 -6.77
C GLY A 237 -12.89 5.94 -6.46
N ILE A 238 -12.96 4.85 -5.70
CA ILE A 238 -11.78 4.04 -5.37
C ILE A 238 -11.19 3.38 -6.61
N LEU A 239 -12.02 2.82 -7.49
CA LEU A 239 -11.54 2.22 -8.74
C LEU A 239 -10.86 3.28 -9.64
N ALA A 240 -11.42 4.49 -9.72
CA ALA A 240 -10.83 5.59 -10.46
C ALA A 240 -9.46 5.98 -9.90
N VAL A 241 -9.34 6.08 -8.59
CA VAL A 241 -8.10 6.40 -7.88
C VAL A 241 -7.01 5.35 -8.12
N VAL A 242 -7.36 4.06 -8.05
CA VAL A 242 -6.45 2.94 -8.35
C VAL A 242 -5.92 3.02 -9.79
N ILE A 243 -6.82 3.17 -10.75
CA ILE A 243 -6.45 3.20 -12.17
C ILE A 243 -5.58 4.43 -12.48
N ALA A 244 -5.92 5.59 -11.91
CA ALA A 244 -5.13 6.80 -12.09
C ALA A 244 -3.72 6.65 -11.52
N ALA A 245 -3.58 6.08 -10.32
CA ALA A 245 -2.29 5.82 -9.69
C ALA A 245 -1.43 4.84 -10.50
N LEU A 246 -2.02 3.75 -10.98
CA LEU A 246 -1.33 2.77 -11.82
C LEU A 246 -0.82 3.39 -13.13
N ILE A 247 -1.64 4.18 -13.83
CA ILE A 247 -1.25 4.84 -15.08
C ILE A 247 -0.15 5.85 -14.82
N PHE A 248 -0.27 6.65 -13.78
CA PHE A 248 0.74 7.63 -13.39
C PHE A 248 2.05 6.93 -13.02
N GLY A 249 2.04 5.94 -12.13
CA GLY A 249 3.22 5.21 -11.67
C GLY A 249 4.01 4.57 -12.80
N GLN A 250 3.32 3.97 -13.79
CA GLN A 250 3.97 3.36 -14.96
C GLN A 250 4.71 4.39 -15.84
N ARG A 251 4.11 5.56 -16.04
CA ARG A 251 4.66 6.57 -16.97
C ARG A 251 5.69 7.49 -16.34
N THR A 252 5.67 7.63 -15.02
CA THR A 252 6.49 8.61 -14.31
C THR A 252 7.92 8.14 -14.07
N SER A 253 8.19 6.83 -14.12
CA SER A 253 9.55 6.29 -13.98
C SER A 253 10.54 6.87 -15.00
N SER A 254 10.06 7.25 -16.19
CA SER A 254 10.86 7.88 -17.25
C SER A 254 10.79 9.42 -17.28
N ALA A 255 9.80 10.01 -16.60
CA ALA A 255 9.45 11.42 -16.77
C ALA A 255 10.00 12.34 -15.68
N THR A 256 10.16 11.86 -14.45
CA THR A 256 10.63 12.69 -13.34
C THR A 256 12.14 12.60 -13.16
N GLY A 257 12.77 13.77 -12.97
CA GLY A 257 14.20 13.82 -12.61
C GLY A 257 14.50 13.05 -11.32
N TYR A 258 15.75 12.62 -11.13
CA TYR A 258 16.16 11.78 -9.99
C TYR A 258 15.79 12.38 -8.62
N ARG A 259 15.88 13.71 -8.46
CA ARG A 259 15.52 14.43 -7.21
C ARG A 259 14.04 14.27 -6.88
N GLY A 260 13.17 14.41 -7.89
CA GLY A 260 11.72 14.27 -7.72
C GLY A 260 11.34 12.85 -7.29
N ARG A 261 11.95 11.82 -7.87
CA ARG A 261 11.70 10.41 -7.48
C ARG A 261 12.11 10.11 -6.04
N LEU A 262 13.28 10.59 -5.60
CA LEU A 262 13.75 10.41 -4.22
C LEU A 262 12.83 11.08 -3.20
N GLN A 263 12.41 12.32 -3.48
CA GLN A 263 11.48 13.05 -2.61
C GLN A 263 10.10 12.37 -2.58
N ALA A 264 9.54 11.98 -3.72
CA ALA A 264 8.26 11.30 -3.81
C ALA A 264 8.22 10.04 -2.94
N THR A 265 9.25 9.19 -3.03
CA THR A 265 9.33 7.96 -2.24
C THR A 265 9.32 8.24 -0.74
N SER A 266 10.04 9.26 -0.28
CA SER A 266 10.11 9.61 1.14
C SER A 266 8.79 10.19 1.64
N ILE A 267 8.15 11.08 0.87
CA ILE A 267 6.88 11.72 1.21
C ILE A 267 5.78 10.65 1.28
N TRP A 268 5.65 9.82 0.24
CA TRP A 268 4.63 8.77 0.21
C TRP A 268 4.82 7.73 1.31
N ARG A 269 6.05 7.35 1.63
CA ARG A 269 6.33 6.44 2.75
C ARG A 269 5.87 7.00 4.10
N ALA A 270 6.13 8.28 4.35
CA ALA A 270 5.69 8.96 5.57
C ALA A 270 4.16 9.10 5.60
N PHE A 271 3.56 9.51 4.50
CA PHE A 271 2.11 9.71 4.39
C PHE A 271 1.34 8.41 4.55
N THR A 272 1.74 7.35 3.85
CA THR A 272 1.14 6.01 3.98
C THR A 272 1.29 5.48 5.41
N PHE A 273 2.45 5.71 6.06
CA PHE A 273 2.65 5.32 7.46
C PHE A 273 1.65 6.01 8.39
N ILE A 274 1.43 7.32 8.23
CA ILE A 274 0.46 8.08 9.04
C ILE A 274 -0.95 7.55 8.78
N LEU A 275 -1.35 7.39 7.53
CA LEU A 275 -2.69 6.93 7.17
C LEU A 275 -2.95 5.51 7.68
N GLN A 276 -2.04 4.58 7.49
CA GLN A 276 -2.18 3.20 7.96
C GLN A 276 -2.23 3.11 9.49
N SER A 277 -1.31 3.82 10.18
CA SER A 277 -1.30 3.83 11.64
C SER A 277 -2.60 4.39 12.20
N SER A 278 -3.07 5.49 11.63
CA SER A 278 -4.34 6.11 12.01
C SER A 278 -5.53 5.19 11.72
N ALA A 279 -5.56 4.55 10.56
CA ALA A 279 -6.64 3.65 10.17
C ALA A 279 -6.81 2.48 11.16
N PHE A 280 -5.73 1.74 11.46
CA PHE A 280 -5.78 0.63 12.41
C PHE A 280 -6.17 1.07 13.81
N PHE A 281 -5.65 2.21 14.26
CA PHE A 281 -5.93 2.73 15.59
C PHE A 281 -7.37 3.22 15.73
N LEU A 282 -7.87 4.01 14.78
CA LEU A 282 -9.24 4.54 14.78
C LEU A 282 -10.28 3.42 14.63
N VAL A 283 -9.99 2.43 13.77
CA VAL A 283 -10.81 1.22 13.67
C VAL A 283 -10.87 0.53 15.02
N GLY A 284 -9.73 0.37 15.70
CA GLY A 284 -9.70 -0.20 17.05
C GLY A 284 -10.57 0.58 18.05
N MET A 285 -10.50 1.91 18.04
CA MET A 285 -11.34 2.76 18.92
C MET A 285 -12.83 2.62 18.61
N GLY A 286 -13.20 2.38 17.36
CA GLY A 286 -14.59 2.18 16.96
C GLY A 286 -15.22 0.86 17.45
N VAL A 287 -14.43 -0.18 17.67
CA VAL A 287 -14.94 -1.51 18.06
C VAL A 287 -15.79 -1.48 19.34
N PRO A 288 -15.34 -0.91 20.48
CA PRO A 288 -16.14 -0.84 21.70
C PRO A 288 -17.39 0.03 21.55
N ILE A 289 -17.31 1.07 20.72
CA ILE A 289 -18.44 1.98 20.46
C ILE A 289 -19.57 1.22 19.75
N GLU A 290 -19.25 0.49 18.70
CA GLU A 290 -20.26 -0.29 17.97
C GLU A 290 -20.75 -1.51 18.77
N PHE A 291 -19.88 -2.15 19.56
CA PHE A 291 -20.25 -3.24 20.47
C PHE A 291 -21.40 -2.85 21.40
N ARG A 292 -21.37 -1.65 21.98
CA ARG A 292 -22.42 -1.18 22.91
C ARG A 292 -23.76 -0.90 22.25
N LYS A 293 -23.79 -0.71 20.93
CA LYS A 293 -25.01 -0.45 20.15
C LYS A 293 -25.72 -1.73 19.72
N VAL A 294 -25.03 -2.89 19.79
CA VAL A 294 -25.58 -4.18 19.36
C VAL A 294 -26.40 -4.79 20.51
N PRO A 295 -27.65 -5.23 20.28
CA PRO A 295 -28.46 -5.92 21.27
C PRO A 295 -27.82 -7.22 21.78
N ALA A 296 -28.04 -7.54 23.06
CA ALA A 296 -27.36 -8.67 23.71
C ALA A 296 -27.76 -10.04 23.12
N ASP A 297 -28.97 -10.17 22.62
CA ASP A 297 -29.43 -11.37 21.92
C ASP A 297 -28.68 -11.61 20.60
N GLN A 298 -28.40 -10.56 19.85
CA GLN A 298 -27.58 -10.63 18.62
C GLN A 298 -26.10 -10.88 18.93
N LEU A 299 -25.57 -10.35 20.02
CA LEU A 299 -24.16 -10.54 20.41
C LEU A 299 -23.80 -12.01 20.65
N SER A 300 -24.75 -12.80 21.17
CA SER A 300 -24.52 -14.21 21.52
C SER A 300 -24.17 -15.08 20.31
N VAL A 301 -24.62 -14.71 19.11
CA VAL A 301 -24.39 -15.46 17.86
C VAL A 301 -23.19 -14.97 17.06
N VAL A 302 -22.63 -13.78 17.36
CA VAL A 302 -21.47 -13.22 16.65
C VAL A 302 -20.23 -14.13 16.69
N PRO A 303 -19.85 -14.78 17.81
CA PRO A 303 -18.70 -15.70 17.80
C PRO A 303 -18.88 -16.86 16.85
N LEU A 304 -20.09 -17.44 16.77
CA LEU A 304 -20.40 -18.49 15.78
C LEU A 304 -20.30 -17.96 14.36
N PHE A 305 -20.85 -16.79 14.11
CA PHE A 305 -20.76 -16.12 12.80
C PHE A 305 -19.30 -15.91 12.40
N VAL A 306 -18.46 -15.35 13.27
CA VAL A 306 -17.03 -15.12 13.02
C VAL A 306 -16.32 -16.43 12.67
N ALA A 307 -16.56 -17.49 13.42
CA ALA A 307 -15.94 -18.80 13.16
C ALA A 307 -16.37 -19.37 11.79
N VAL A 308 -17.67 -19.34 11.50
CA VAL A 308 -18.21 -19.84 10.22
C VAL A 308 -17.66 -19.02 9.03
N VAL A 309 -17.69 -17.69 9.14
CA VAL A 309 -17.21 -16.81 8.06
C VAL A 309 -15.73 -17.00 7.79
N LEU A 310 -14.89 -17.09 8.83
CA LEU A 310 -13.46 -17.34 8.64
C LEU A 310 -13.21 -18.69 7.94
N VAL A 311 -13.92 -19.73 8.34
CA VAL A 311 -13.83 -21.04 7.66
C VAL A 311 -14.28 -20.93 6.20
N LEU A 312 -15.41 -20.29 5.93
CA LEU A 312 -15.91 -20.10 4.56
C LEU A 312 -14.92 -19.33 3.69
N LEU A 313 -14.35 -18.24 4.21
CA LEU A 313 -13.39 -17.40 3.50
C LEU A 313 -12.06 -18.15 3.23
N ILE A 314 -11.59 -18.94 4.18
CA ILE A 314 -10.39 -19.75 4.01
C ILE A 314 -10.66 -20.88 3.01
N VAL A 315 -11.74 -21.65 3.19
CA VAL A 315 -12.07 -22.78 2.31
C VAL A 315 -12.34 -22.33 0.88
N SER A 316 -13.16 -21.28 0.69
CA SER A 316 -13.44 -20.74 -0.65
C SER A 316 -12.16 -20.26 -1.35
N ARG A 317 -11.24 -19.65 -0.60
CA ARG A 317 -9.97 -19.21 -1.14
C ARG A 317 -9.07 -20.39 -1.55
N PHE A 318 -8.93 -21.40 -0.69
CA PHE A 318 -8.19 -22.61 -1.04
C PHE A 318 -8.79 -23.32 -2.25
N ALA A 319 -10.12 -23.47 -2.29
CA ALA A 319 -10.81 -24.06 -3.41
C ALA A 319 -10.55 -23.27 -4.71
N PHE A 320 -10.66 -21.95 -4.65
CA PHE A 320 -10.42 -21.09 -5.80
C PHE A 320 -8.96 -21.16 -6.29
N VAL A 321 -7.98 -21.06 -5.40
CA VAL A 321 -6.56 -21.15 -5.75
C VAL A 321 -6.23 -22.53 -6.34
N TYR A 322 -6.82 -23.59 -5.80
CA TYR A 322 -6.67 -24.96 -6.30
C TYR A 322 -7.24 -25.10 -7.73
N VAL A 323 -8.48 -24.65 -7.94
CA VAL A 323 -9.15 -24.69 -9.26
C VAL A 323 -8.35 -23.88 -10.29
N MET A 324 -7.91 -22.68 -9.93
CA MET A 324 -7.08 -21.84 -10.81
C MET A 324 -5.75 -22.52 -11.16
N GLY A 325 -5.14 -23.21 -10.21
CA GLY A 325 -3.92 -23.97 -10.43
C GLY A 325 -4.13 -25.18 -11.35
N ALA A 326 -5.26 -25.86 -11.22
CA ALA A 326 -5.60 -27.03 -12.01
C ALA A 326 -5.97 -26.67 -13.47
N VAL A 327 -6.74 -25.59 -13.68
CA VAL A 327 -7.21 -25.13 -15.00
C VAL A 327 -6.13 -24.31 -15.73
N GLY A 328 -5.25 -23.66 -15.02
CA GLY A 328 -4.31 -22.67 -15.55
C GLY A 328 -3.10 -23.21 -16.32
N GLY A 329 -3.06 -24.43 -16.78
CA GLY A 329 -2.14 -25.18 -17.68
C GLY A 329 -0.70 -24.68 -17.96
N ARG A 330 -0.45 -23.39 -17.94
CA ARG A 330 0.85 -22.73 -18.12
C ARG A 330 1.50 -22.25 -16.83
N LEU A 331 0.80 -22.33 -15.72
CA LEU A 331 1.23 -21.88 -14.41
C LEU A 331 1.63 -23.08 -13.55
N LYS A 332 2.80 -23.61 -13.78
CA LYS A 332 3.49 -24.54 -12.86
C LYS A 332 3.87 -23.79 -11.56
N ALA A 333 2.86 -23.23 -10.87
CA ALA A 333 3.07 -22.84 -9.48
C ALA A 333 3.26 -24.12 -8.67
N HIS A 334 4.27 -24.16 -7.84
CA HIS A 334 4.50 -25.31 -6.97
C HIS A 334 3.28 -25.47 -6.05
N PRO A 335 2.73 -26.68 -5.81
CA PRO A 335 1.55 -26.87 -4.94
C PRO A 335 1.67 -26.18 -3.57
N ARG A 336 2.89 -26.00 -3.08
CA ARG A 336 3.20 -25.31 -1.82
C ARG A 336 2.95 -23.80 -1.89
N GLU A 337 3.11 -23.16 -3.07
CA GLU A 337 2.74 -21.75 -3.27
C GLU A 337 1.23 -21.55 -3.13
N TRP A 338 0.43 -22.53 -3.54
CA TRP A 338 -1.03 -22.46 -3.39
C TRP A 338 -1.47 -22.46 -1.93
N VAL A 339 -0.74 -23.21 -1.08
CA VAL A 339 -1.03 -23.21 0.36
C VAL A 339 -0.77 -21.84 0.95
N VAL A 340 0.33 -21.20 0.58
CA VAL A 340 0.67 -19.85 1.06
C VAL A 340 -0.34 -18.81 0.53
N LEU A 341 -0.68 -18.84 -0.77
CA LEU A 341 -1.70 -17.98 -1.36
C LEU A 341 -3.07 -18.18 -0.71
N GLY A 342 -3.44 -19.42 -0.42
CA GLY A 342 -4.69 -19.77 0.26
C GLY A 342 -4.74 -19.23 1.69
N TRP A 343 -3.62 -19.31 2.43
CA TRP A 343 -3.53 -18.85 3.82
C TRP A 343 -3.38 -17.34 3.95
N ALA A 344 -2.80 -16.67 2.95
CA ALA A 344 -2.54 -15.23 2.94
C ALA A 344 -3.79 -14.35 2.77
N GLY A 345 -4.99 -14.91 2.86
CA GLY A 345 -6.26 -14.20 2.71
C GLY A 345 -6.72 -13.44 3.94
N THR A 346 -5.84 -12.69 4.59
CA THR A 346 -6.18 -11.89 5.78
C THR A 346 -6.99 -10.64 5.43
N ARG A 347 -7.85 -10.19 6.35
CA ARG A 347 -8.65 -8.97 6.23
C ARG A 347 -8.00 -7.85 7.03
N GLY A 348 -8.03 -6.64 6.47
CA GLY A 348 -7.38 -5.47 7.04
C GLY A 348 -8.34 -4.39 7.51
N PRO A 349 -7.82 -3.22 7.89
CA PRO A 349 -8.62 -2.11 8.38
C PRO A 349 -9.54 -1.53 7.31
N ILE A 350 -9.21 -1.71 6.03
CA ILE A 350 -10.01 -1.24 4.89
C ILE A 350 -11.43 -1.83 4.95
N SER A 351 -11.57 -3.11 5.35
CA SER A 351 -12.88 -3.74 5.53
C SER A 351 -13.73 -3.03 6.58
N VAL A 352 -13.15 -2.64 7.73
CA VAL A 352 -13.90 -1.92 8.77
C VAL A 352 -14.18 -0.48 8.35
N LEU A 353 -13.21 0.19 7.74
CA LEU A 353 -13.42 1.53 7.18
C LEU A 353 -14.54 1.51 6.14
N ALA A 354 -14.57 0.51 5.26
CA ALA A 354 -15.66 0.31 4.31
C ALA A 354 -17.02 0.06 5.01
N ALA A 355 -17.06 -0.73 6.08
CA ALA A 355 -18.28 -0.94 6.86
C ALA A 355 -18.78 0.37 7.51
N LEU A 356 -17.88 1.23 7.97
CA LEU A 356 -18.21 2.53 8.52
C LEU A 356 -18.87 3.48 7.50
N THR A 357 -18.62 3.27 6.20
CA THR A 357 -19.22 4.06 5.11
C THR A 357 -20.69 3.69 4.82
N ILE A 358 -21.22 2.63 5.42
CA ILE A 358 -22.64 2.33 5.36
C ILE A 358 -23.42 3.50 5.99
N PRO A 359 -24.38 4.10 5.29
CA PRO A 359 -25.10 5.29 5.77
C PRO A 359 -25.86 4.99 7.07
N LYS A 360 -26.02 5.99 7.93
CA LYS A 360 -26.83 5.87 9.13
C LYS A 360 -28.33 5.85 8.78
N VAL A 361 -28.68 6.66 7.78
CA VAL A 361 -30.05 6.91 7.32
C VAL A 361 -30.07 6.71 5.80
N LEU A 362 -31.07 6.03 5.30
CA LEU A 362 -31.38 5.86 3.90
C LEU A 362 -32.07 7.10 3.31
N ASP A 363 -32.14 7.19 1.98
CA ASP A 363 -32.75 8.34 1.28
C ASP A 363 -34.23 8.56 1.62
N ASP A 364 -34.95 7.52 2.05
CA ASP A 364 -36.33 7.56 2.53
C ASP A 364 -36.49 8.06 3.97
N GLY A 365 -35.39 8.37 4.66
CA GLY A 365 -35.36 8.81 6.06
C GLY A 365 -35.38 7.66 7.09
N SER A 366 -35.42 6.40 6.66
CA SER A 366 -35.33 5.23 7.55
C SER A 366 -33.87 4.96 7.97
N TYR A 367 -33.68 4.35 9.14
CA TYR A 367 -32.34 3.91 9.55
C TYR A 367 -31.90 2.69 8.76
N PHE A 368 -30.60 2.63 8.42
CA PHE A 368 -30.03 1.45 7.79
C PHE A 368 -30.15 0.23 8.73
N PRO A 369 -30.74 -0.89 8.27
CA PRO A 369 -31.03 -2.05 9.13
C PRO A 369 -29.72 -2.65 9.69
N ASP A 370 -29.72 -2.87 11.01
CA ASP A 370 -28.64 -3.56 11.74
C ASP A 370 -27.22 -3.06 11.46
N ARG A 371 -27.06 -1.77 11.14
CA ARG A 371 -25.77 -1.15 10.80
C ARG A 371 -24.69 -1.43 11.86
N ALA A 372 -25.01 -1.28 13.14
CA ALA A 372 -24.07 -1.53 14.24
C ALA A 372 -23.62 -2.99 14.29
N LEU A 373 -24.52 -3.94 14.06
CA LEU A 373 -24.21 -5.36 13.98
C LEU A 373 -23.28 -5.67 12.82
N ILE A 374 -23.49 -5.06 11.64
CA ILE A 374 -22.63 -5.22 10.46
C ILE A 374 -21.22 -4.73 10.77
N ILE A 375 -21.08 -3.51 11.32
CA ILE A 375 -19.76 -2.91 11.63
C ILE A 375 -19.05 -3.73 12.71
N PHE A 376 -19.75 -4.11 13.78
CA PHE A 376 -19.18 -4.90 14.86
C PHE A 376 -18.75 -6.29 14.38
N SER A 377 -19.59 -7.00 13.63
CA SER A 377 -19.27 -8.31 13.06
C SER A 377 -18.09 -8.24 12.10
N THR A 378 -18.03 -7.21 11.25
CA THR A 378 -16.86 -6.95 10.38
C THR A 378 -15.60 -6.76 11.22
N SER A 379 -15.67 -5.93 12.26
CA SER A 379 -14.54 -5.66 13.15
C SER A 379 -14.06 -6.93 13.85
N ALA A 380 -14.98 -7.76 14.34
CA ALA A 380 -14.67 -9.03 14.99
C ALA A 380 -13.96 -10.00 14.03
N VAL A 381 -14.44 -10.14 12.78
CA VAL A 381 -13.79 -10.96 11.75
C VAL A 381 -12.39 -10.43 11.43
N VAL A 382 -12.22 -9.12 11.29
CA VAL A 382 -10.92 -8.49 11.00
C VAL A 382 -9.93 -8.72 12.14
N VAL A 383 -10.34 -8.54 13.40
CA VAL A 383 -9.49 -8.81 14.57
C VAL A 383 -8.98 -10.24 14.56
N VAL A 384 -9.86 -11.24 14.41
CA VAL A 384 -9.47 -12.65 14.40
C VAL A 384 -8.64 -12.99 13.16
N SER A 385 -8.97 -12.41 12.00
CA SER A 385 -8.18 -12.58 10.77
C SER A 385 -6.76 -12.05 10.90
N LEU A 386 -6.58 -10.88 11.53
CA LEU A 386 -5.25 -10.32 11.81
C LEU A 386 -4.46 -11.17 12.83
N LEU A 387 -5.13 -11.76 13.83
CA LEU A 387 -4.51 -12.73 14.72
C LEU A 387 -4.03 -13.97 13.96
N LEU A 388 -4.85 -14.50 13.06
CA LEU A 388 -4.47 -15.63 12.20
C LEU A 388 -3.29 -15.27 11.27
N SER A 389 -3.16 -14.02 10.83
CA SER A 389 -2.05 -13.57 9.98
C SER A 389 -0.68 -13.79 10.64
N THR A 390 -0.60 -13.79 11.97
CA THR A 390 0.66 -14.06 12.70
C THR A 390 1.18 -15.48 12.49
N THR A 391 0.36 -16.40 12.04
CA THR A 391 0.74 -17.78 11.71
C THR A 391 1.36 -17.91 10.31
N LEU A 392 1.22 -16.90 9.45
CA LEU A 392 1.72 -16.93 8.06
C LEU A 392 3.22 -17.25 7.95
N PRO A 393 4.13 -16.69 8.79
CA PRO A 393 5.55 -17.06 8.75
C PRO A 393 5.79 -18.54 8.99
N ALA A 394 4.98 -19.17 9.86
CA ALA A 394 5.06 -20.61 10.11
C ALA A 394 4.64 -21.41 8.88
N VAL A 395 3.58 -20.98 8.20
CA VAL A 395 3.10 -21.61 6.94
C VAL A 395 4.15 -21.46 5.83
N VAL A 396 4.77 -20.29 5.68
CA VAL A 396 5.82 -20.05 4.69
C VAL A 396 7.03 -20.95 4.95
N ARG A 397 7.50 -21.03 6.21
CA ARG A 397 8.60 -21.96 6.58
C ARG A 397 8.25 -23.41 6.32
N TRP A 398 7.01 -23.82 6.65
CA TRP A 398 6.52 -25.17 6.37
C TRP A 398 6.48 -25.48 4.86
N ALA A 399 6.07 -24.51 4.06
CA ALA A 399 6.02 -24.64 2.61
C ALA A 399 7.41 -24.79 1.97
N ARG A 400 8.48 -24.42 2.68
CA ARG A 400 9.88 -24.49 2.20
C ARG A 400 10.02 -23.92 0.78
N LEU A 401 9.41 -22.79 0.53
CA LEU A 401 9.56 -22.09 -0.75
C LEU A 401 11.01 -21.61 -0.85
N THR A 402 11.60 -21.83 -2.01
CA THR A 402 12.92 -21.24 -2.30
C THR A 402 12.72 -19.75 -2.55
N PRO A 403 13.33 -18.87 -1.74
CA PRO A 403 13.34 -17.45 -2.06
C PRO A 403 13.91 -17.26 -3.47
N ASP A 404 13.41 -16.27 -4.18
CA ASP A 404 14.07 -15.84 -5.40
C ASP A 404 15.49 -15.41 -5.04
N ASP A 405 16.46 -15.76 -5.86
CA ASP A 405 17.83 -15.31 -5.68
C ASP A 405 17.94 -13.83 -6.10
N GLU A 406 17.29 -13.00 -5.24
CA GLU A 406 17.22 -11.55 -5.45
C GLU A 406 18.60 -10.92 -5.51
N GLU A 407 19.54 -11.46 -4.72
CA GLU A 407 20.90 -10.99 -4.72
C GLU A 407 21.60 -11.31 -6.05
N ALA A 408 21.37 -12.49 -6.62
CA ALA A 408 21.95 -12.83 -7.93
C ALA A 408 21.30 -12.03 -9.06
N GLU A 409 19.98 -11.80 -9.04
CA GLU A 409 19.33 -10.93 -10.04
C GLU A 409 19.80 -9.48 -9.93
N LEU A 410 19.83 -8.93 -8.72
CA LEU A 410 20.33 -7.59 -8.46
C LEU A 410 21.81 -7.45 -8.88
N ARG A 411 22.61 -8.47 -8.59
CA ARG A 411 24.02 -8.54 -8.99
C ARG A 411 24.16 -8.54 -10.51
N ARG A 412 23.39 -9.39 -11.23
CA ARG A 412 23.40 -9.41 -12.71
C ARG A 412 22.99 -8.06 -13.29
N ALA A 413 21.93 -7.43 -12.73
CA ALA A 413 21.51 -6.11 -13.17
C ALA A 413 22.57 -5.03 -12.90
N LYS A 414 23.18 -5.01 -11.72
CA LYS A 414 24.27 -4.10 -11.38
C LYS A 414 25.48 -4.29 -12.30
N LEU A 415 25.84 -5.53 -12.61
CA LEU A 415 26.90 -5.85 -13.56
C LEU A 415 26.60 -5.31 -14.96
N ALA A 416 25.37 -5.52 -15.46
CA ALA A 416 24.95 -5.00 -16.75
C ALA A 416 25.00 -3.46 -16.80
N ILE A 417 24.51 -2.79 -15.77
CA ILE A 417 24.52 -1.32 -15.64
C ILE A 417 25.96 -0.79 -15.57
N SER A 418 26.85 -1.44 -14.81
CA SER A 418 28.24 -1.03 -14.68
C SER A 418 29.02 -1.22 -15.98
N ARG A 419 28.76 -2.30 -16.73
CA ARG A 419 29.33 -2.51 -18.07
C ARG A 419 28.87 -1.44 -19.05
N ALA A 420 27.56 -1.16 -19.11
CA ALA A 420 27.03 -0.11 -19.97
C ALA A 420 27.63 1.28 -19.65
N ALA A 421 27.96 1.55 -18.39
CA ALA A 421 28.63 2.78 -18.01
C ALA A 421 30.09 2.84 -18.51
N LEU A 422 30.82 1.71 -18.53
CA LEU A 422 32.17 1.63 -19.10
C LEU A 422 32.13 1.77 -20.62
N ASP A 423 31.22 1.07 -21.30
CA ASP A 423 31.06 1.15 -22.75
C ASP A 423 30.77 2.60 -23.20
N CYS A 424 29.91 3.31 -22.43
CA CYS A 424 29.58 4.71 -22.67
C CYS A 424 30.80 5.64 -22.55
N LEU A 425 31.79 5.35 -21.67
CA LEU A 425 32.99 6.16 -21.53
C LEU A 425 33.87 6.09 -22.82
N ASP A 426 33.94 4.92 -23.42
CA ASP A 426 34.67 4.73 -24.67
C ASP A 426 33.99 5.46 -25.84
N ASP A 427 32.66 5.33 -25.95
CA ASP A 427 31.85 6.06 -26.95
C ASP A 427 31.99 7.60 -26.82
N VAL A 428 31.93 8.12 -25.58
CA VAL A 428 32.07 9.56 -25.31
C VAL A 428 33.48 10.05 -25.64
N ALA A 429 34.52 9.27 -25.33
CA ALA A 429 35.89 9.61 -25.67
C ALA A 429 36.11 9.66 -27.20
N ASP A 430 35.59 8.68 -27.92
CA ASP A 430 35.64 8.61 -29.39
C ASP A 430 34.86 9.76 -30.04
N GLN A 431 33.71 10.08 -29.52
CA GLN A 431 32.89 11.20 -30.02
C GLN A 431 33.56 12.56 -29.80
N ALA A 432 34.17 12.77 -28.64
CA ALA A 432 34.93 13.99 -28.33
C ALA A 432 36.15 14.15 -29.24
N ALA A 433 36.87 13.05 -29.51
CA ALA A 433 37.98 13.04 -30.44
C ALA A 433 37.56 13.42 -31.88
N ARG A 434 36.40 12.93 -32.35
CA ARG A 434 35.84 13.26 -33.67
C ARG A 434 35.44 14.73 -33.80
N LEU A 435 35.05 15.38 -32.68
CA LEU A 435 34.63 16.77 -32.63
C LEU A 435 35.79 17.74 -32.37
N ASP A 436 37.02 17.26 -32.36
CA ASP A 436 38.26 18.01 -32.05
C ASP A 436 38.21 18.71 -30.66
N GLN A 437 37.49 18.09 -29.73
CA GLN A 437 37.34 18.52 -28.33
C GLN A 437 37.78 17.37 -27.39
N PRO A 438 39.09 17.03 -27.36
CA PRO A 438 39.57 15.90 -26.59
C PRO A 438 39.30 16.10 -25.09
N ILE A 439 38.75 15.08 -24.45
CA ILE A 439 38.55 15.07 -22.98
C ILE A 439 39.92 14.79 -22.34
N ASP A 440 40.20 15.49 -21.24
CA ASP A 440 41.41 15.28 -20.45
C ASP A 440 41.57 13.79 -20.07
N SER A 441 42.70 13.21 -20.41
CA SER A 441 43.00 11.81 -20.17
C SER A 441 42.93 11.44 -18.68
N GLN A 442 43.26 12.38 -17.78
CA GLN A 442 43.17 12.18 -16.33
C GLN A 442 41.74 12.06 -15.87
N VAL A 443 40.84 12.87 -16.44
CA VAL A 443 39.39 12.81 -16.14
C VAL A 443 38.82 11.47 -16.59
N LEU A 444 39.12 11.02 -17.79
CA LEU A 444 38.70 9.71 -18.29
C LEU A 444 39.25 8.56 -17.44
N ALA A 445 40.52 8.61 -17.07
CA ALA A 445 41.14 7.61 -16.21
C ALA A 445 40.50 7.52 -14.84
N ASN A 446 40.18 8.67 -14.23
CA ASN A 446 39.51 8.73 -12.92
C ASN A 446 38.07 8.18 -12.98
N LEU A 447 37.30 8.52 -14.02
CA LEU A 447 35.95 8.01 -14.22
C LEU A 447 35.96 6.51 -14.53
N ARG A 448 36.89 6.03 -15.35
CA ARG A 448 37.05 4.60 -15.65
C ARG A 448 37.41 3.82 -14.40
N SER A 449 38.39 4.25 -13.63
CA SER A 449 38.75 3.61 -12.36
C SER A 449 37.57 3.55 -11.39
N ALA A 450 36.76 4.62 -11.31
CA ALA A 450 35.54 4.62 -10.46
C ALA A 450 34.46 3.65 -10.97
N ALA A 451 34.33 3.44 -12.26
CA ALA A 451 33.39 2.50 -12.86
C ALA A 451 33.88 1.04 -12.70
N GLU A 452 35.20 0.79 -12.87
CA GLU A 452 35.82 -0.51 -12.66
C GLU A 452 35.71 -0.96 -11.20
N VAL A 453 35.95 -0.08 -10.24
CA VAL A 453 35.74 -0.36 -8.81
C VAL A 453 34.30 -0.75 -8.53
N ARG A 454 33.31 -0.07 -9.10
CA ARG A 454 31.90 -0.46 -8.98
C ARG A 454 31.61 -1.82 -9.58
N LEU A 455 32.24 -2.14 -10.71
CA LEU A 455 32.12 -3.45 -11.37
C LEU A 455 32.71 -4.56 -10.50
N ALA A 456 33.92 -4.35 -9.97
CA ALA A 456 34.63 -5.29 -9.09
C ALA A 456 33.84 -5.58 -7.81
N MET A 457 33.25 -4.55 -7.18
CA MET A 457 32.37 -4.72 -6.00
C MET A 457 31.13 -5.59 -6.27
N THR A 458 30.72 -5.70 -7.52
CA THR A 458 29.52 -6.44 -7.88
C THR A 458 29.83 -7.90 -8.18
N ASN A 459 31.12 -8.28 -8.37
CA ASN A 459 31.54 -9.64 -8.70
C ASN A 459 32.50 -10.23 -7.62
N PRO A 460 31.97 -10.95 -6.59
CA PRO A 460 32.79 -11.45 -5.48
C PRO A 460 33.62 -12.68 -5.80
N SER A 461 33.69 -13.15 -7.05
CA SER A 461 34.39 -14.38 -7.43
C SER A 461 35.86 -14.19 -7.78
N ASP A 462 36.36 -12.97 -7.84
CA ASP A 462 37.77 -12.71 -8.13
C ASP A 462 38.58 -12.38 -6.88
N THR A 463 39.73 -12.97 -6.74
CA THR A 463 40.70 -12.74 -5.64
C THR A 463 41.14 -11.26 -5.57
N GLU A 464 40.91 -10.49 -6.61
CA GLU A 464 41.03 -9.02 -6.66
C GLU A 464 39.93 -8.27 -5.89
N ALA A 465 38.82 -8.93 -5.56
CA ALA A 465 37.73 -8.34 -4.80
C ALA A 465 38.17 -7.93 -3.38
N THR A 466 39.04 -8.69 -2.74
CA THR A 466 39.53 -8.40 -1.39
C THR A 466 40.42 -7.14 -1.36
N ALA A 467 41.20 -6.89 -2.40
CA ALA A 467 41.98 -5.66 -2.54
C ALA A 467 41.07 -4.46 -2.89
N GLY A 468 40.05 -4.69 -3.71
CA GLY A 468 39.02 -3.69 -4.05
C GLY A 468 38.16 -3.29 -2.85
N GLU A 469 37.74 -4.23 -2.02
CA GLU A 469 37.00 -3.97 -0.77
C GLU A 469 37.80 -3.10 0.21
N LEU A 470 39.08 -3.40 0.39
CA LEU A 470 39.97 -2.62 1.28
C LEU A 470 40.14 -1.18 0.79
N VAL A 471 40.31 -0.97 -0.51
CA VAL A 471 40.41 0.38 -1.12
C VAL A 471 39.11 1.16 -0.96
N VAL A 472 37.98 0.50 -1.11
CA VAL A 472 36.67 1.13 -0.93
C VAL A 472 36.41 1.48 0.53
N GLU A 473 36.72 0.57 1.45
CA GLU A 473 36.57 0.82 2.87
C GLU A 473 37.47 1.99 3.32
N GLN A 474 38.72 2.03 2.87
CA GLN A 474 39.62 3.16 3.09
C GLN A 474 39.09 4.46 2.48
N ARG A 475 38.57 4.42 1.25
CA ARG A 475 37.95 5.58 0.59
C ARG A 475 36.71 6.08 1.34
N GLN A 476 35.88 5.16 1.83
CA GLN A 476 34.74 5.52 2.67
C GLN A 476 35.17 6.11 4.01
N GLN A 477 36.16 5.53 4.68
CA GLN A 477 36.69 6.06 5.94
C GLN A 477 37.26 7.48 5.77
N VAL A 478 38.10 7.70 4.76
CA VAL A 478 38.67 9.02 4.46
C VAL A 478 37.57 10.00 4.06
N GLY A 479 36.64 9.60 3.19
CA GLY A 479 35.52 10.43 2.78
C GLY A 479 34.60 10.83 3.93
N LEU A 480 34.32 9.93 4.86
CA LEU A 480 33.53 10.23 6.07
C LEU A 480 34.29 11.15 7.03
N ALA A 481 35.62 11.02 7.13
CA ALA A 481 36.43 11.93 7.94
C ALA A 481 36.40 13.35 7.35
N MET A 482 36.51 13.50 6.03
CA MET A 482 36.39 14.80 5.35
C MET A 482 34.99 15.43 5.59
N ILE A 483 33.92 14.66 5.45
CA ILE A 483 32.56 15.13 5.69
C ILE A 483 32.35 15.56 7.13
N ARG A 484 32.93 14.86 8.11
CA ARG A 484 32.88 15.30 9.52
C ARG A 484 33.57 16.65 9.72
N ALA A 485 34.77 16.82 9.17
CA ALA A 485 35.48 18.09 9.25
C ALA A 485 34.70 19.25 8.61
N GLU A 486 34.06 19.01 7.45
CA GLU A 486 33.17 19.98 6.80
C GLU A 486 31.96 20.34 7.68
N GLN A 487 31.35 19.34 8.34
CA GLN A 487 30.23 19.56 9.25
C GLN A 487 30.64 20.35 10.51
N GLU A 488 31.79 20.04 11.09
CA GLU A 488 32.34 20.73 12.24
C GLU A 488 32.62 22.20 11.90
N GLU A 489 33.24 22.47 10.76
CA GLU A 489 33.49 23.83 10.31
C GLU A 489 32.19 24.60 10.00
N LEU A 490 31.20 23.93 9.37
CA LEU A 490 29.89 24.53 9.10
C LEU A 490 29.18 24.92 10.41
N LEU A 491 29.25 24.09 11.44
CA LEU A 491 28.71 24.38 12.77
C LEU A 491 29.46 25.57 13.42
N ARG A 492 30.79 25.60 13.31
CA ARG A 492 31.62 26.69 13.83
C ARG A 492 31.28 28.03 13.19
N LEU A 493 31.06 28.04 11.87
CA LEU A 493 30.66 29.26 11.14
C LEU A 493 29.29 29.76 11.58
N ARG A 494 28.35 28.86 11.86
CA ARG A 494 27.02 29.21 12.40
C ARG A 494 27.16 29.78 13.83
N ASP A 495 27.89 29.08 14.69
CA ASP A 495 28.00 29.45 16.13
C ASP A 495 28.76 30.76 16.34
N ASN A 496 29.56 31.17 15.36
CA ASN A 496 30.25 32.46 15.35
C ASN A 496 29.48 33.56 14.61
N ASP A 497 28.20 33.37 14.31
CA ASP A 497 27.38 34.29 13.50
C ASP A 497 28.00 34.69 12.13
N ALA A 498 28.92 33.88 11.64
CA ALA A 498 29.59 34.13 10.36
C ALA A 498 28.79 33.65 9.14
N LEU A 499 27.69 32.88 9.36
CA LEU A 499 26.88 32.32 8.29
C LEU A 499 25.38 32.49 8.59
N PRO A 500 24.60 33.12 7.70
CA PRO A 500 23.13 33.16 7.81
C PRO A 500 22.50 31.78 7.86
N ASP A 501 21.42 31.61 8.63
CA ASP A 501 20.73 30.35 8.85
C ASP A 501 20.19 29.70 7.55
N SER A 502 19.83 30.53 6.58
CA SER A 502 19.39 30.06 5.25
C SER A 502 20.52 29.36 4.47
N LEU A 503 21.72 29.97 4.50
CA LEU A 503 22.90 29.41 3.84
C LEU A 503 23.45 28.20 4.62
N PHE A 504 23.37 28.22 5.95
CA PHE A 504 23.71 27.05 6.77
C PHE A 504 22.90 25.83 6.37
N ARG A 505 21.56 25.95 6.29
CA ARG A 505 20.68 24.85 5.86
C ARG A 505 20.97 24.37 4.45
N GLN A 506 21.27 25.27 3.53
CA GLN A 506 21.63 24.90 2.16
C GLN A 506 22.91 24.06 2.13
N LEU A 507 23.98 24.54 2.78
CA LEU A 507 25.26 23.84 2.82
C LEU A 507 25.17 22.51 3.58
N GLN A 508 24.37 22.46 4.65
CA GLN A 508 24.10 21.20 5.37
C GLN A 508 23.48 20.15 4.45
N LEU A 509 22.49 20.53 3.64
CA LEU A 509 21.88 19.62 2.66
C LEU A 509 22.88 19.12 1.60
N GLU A 510 23.80 19.97 1.18
CA GLU A 510 24.87 19.60 0.23
C GLU A 510 25.84 18.58 0.84
N ILE A 511 26.25 18.79 2.09
CA ILE A 511 27.11 17.87 2.83
C ILE A 511 26.40 16.53 3.04
N ASP A 512 25.12 16.53 3.43
CA ASP A 512 24.31 15.33 3.62
C ASP A 512 24.12 14.56 2.30
N ALA A 513 23.97 15.25 1.18
CA ALA A 513 23.90 14.63 -0.14
C ALA A 513 25.22 13.91 -0.51
N ARG A 514 26.37 14.54 -0.24
CA ARG A 514 27.70 13.93 -0.44
C ARG A 514 27.90 12.70 0.46
N ARG A 515 27.49 12.80 1.74
CA ARG A 515 27.54 11.68 2.68
C ARG A 515 26.72 10.47 2.19
N ARG A 516 25.52 10.71 1.68
CA ARG A 516 24.65 9.67 1.12
C ARG A 516 25.30 8.99 -0.09
N THR A 517 25.90 9.76 -1.00
CA THR A 517 26.61 9.22 -2.18
C THR A 517 27.81 8.35 -1.77
N LEU A 518 28.53 8.73 -0.71
CA LEU A 518 29.67 7.98 -0.17
C LEU A 518 29.26 6.67 0.50
N LEU A 519 28.11 6.65 1.20
CA LEU A 519 27.61 5.47 1.89
C LEU A 519 26.84 4.50 0.96
N GLY A 520 26.55 4.90 -0.28
CA GLY A 520 25.83 4.05 -1.25
C GLY A 520 24.37 3.79 -0.89
N SER A 521 23.78 4.63 -0.02
CA SER A 521 22.41 4.50 0.49
C SER A 521 21.44 5.51 -0.16
#